data_d352906bcf90dc7b71ca67a1566588cb
#
_entry.id   d352906bcf90dc7b71ca67a1566588cb
#
_cell.length_a   1.000
_cell.length_b   1.000
_cell.length_c   1.000
_cell.angle_alpha   90.00
_cell.angle_beta   90.00
_cell.angle_gamma   90.00
#
_symmetry.space_group_name_H-M   'P 1'
#
loop_
_entity.id
_entity.type
_entity.pdbx_description
1 polymer ?
#
loop_
_entity_poly.entity_id
_entity_poly.type
_entity_poly.pdbx_seq_one_letter_code
_entity_poly.pdbx_strand_id
1 'polypeptide(L)'
;MKKFVAGILLSVSAITLAACGGDGESSGNSKELVVGASNTPHAEILEKVKPLLEEQGINLEIETYQDYILPNKDLESGDLDANYFQHIPYLESQIADNGYDFVNAGGIHIEPIGVYSKKYKSLEELPEGATILISNSVADHGRVLSMLEAEGLIKLADGVDKTTAEVKDIVENPKNLEFDAEYEAALLVQLYENEEGDAVLINSNYAIDAGLNPLEDSIAIEKSDSPYVNIIAVQAGNEDNKEIKALVEVLKSKEIQDFILEEWGGSVVPVK
;
A
#
# COMPACT_ATOMS: atom_id res chain seq x y z
N MET A 1 38.00 -42.34 -63.85
CA MET A 1 39.09 -41.81 -64.68
C MET A 1 39.27 -40.34 -64.35
N LYS A 2 40.59 -39.98 -64.11
CA LYS A 2 41.16 -38.63 -64.02
C LYS A 2 40.71 -37.78 -62.79
N LYS A 3 41.36 -37.75 -61.65
CA LYS A 3 42.62 -37.06 -61.23
C LYS A 3 42.75 -35.66 -61.85
N PHE A 4 42.71 -34.63 -60.99
CA PHE A 4 43.72 -33.61 -60.94
C PHE A 4 43.78 -32.92 -59.56
N VAL A 5 44.96 -32.78 -59.08
CA VAL A 5 45.55 -32.27 -57.85
C VAL A 5 46.00 -30.81 -58.10
N ALA A 6 46.24 -30.12 -57.10
CA ALA A 6 47.03 -28.90 -56.92
C ALA A 6 46.17 -27.65 -56.60
N GLY A 7 46.51 -26.80 -55.67
CA GLY A 7 47.74 -26.57 -54.93
C GLY A 7 47.53 -25.45 -53.92
N ILE A 8 48.34 -25.47 -52.92
CA ILE A 8 48.53 -24.60 -51.77
C ILE A 8 48.84 -23.16 -52.17
N LEU A 9 48.30 -22.18 -51.46
CA LEU A 9 48.99 -20.93 -51.18
C LEU A 9 48.55 -20.38 -49.83
N LEU A 10 49.40 -20.52 -48.81
CA LEU A 10 49.37 -19.81 -47.55
C LEU A 10 49.65 -18.31 -47.81
N SER A 11 48.73 -17.46 -47.35
CA SER A 11 49.04 -16.04 -47.17
C SER A 11 48.76 -15.68 -45.74
N VAL A 12 49.79 -15.59 -44.94
CA VAL A 12 49.78 -15.04 -43.59
C VAL A 12 49.69 -13.53 -43.71
N SER A 13 48.55 -12.96 -43.42
CA SER A 13 48.42 -11.51 -43.21
C SER A 13 48.38 -11.22 -41.74
N ALA A 14 49.45 -10.71 -41.21
CA ALA A 14 49.47 -10.13 -39.83
C ALA A 14 48.69 -8.82 -39.82
N ILE A 15 47.54 -8.84 -39.13
CA ILE A 15 46.78 -7.63 -38.84
C ILE A 15 47.21 -7.19 -37.44
N THR A 16 47.92 -6.09 -37.36
CA THR A 16 48.23 -5.35 -36.18
C THR A 16 46.95 -4.77 -35.55
N LEU A 17 46.57 -5.25 -34.37
CA LEU A 17 45.58 -4.59 -33.54
C LEU A 17 46.14 -3.28 -33.06
N ALA A 18 45.65 -2.17 -33.60
CA ALA A 18 45.74 -0.87 -32.96
C ALA A 18 44.77 -0.85 -31.81
N ALA A 19 45.27 -0.88 -30.59
CA ALA A 19 44.48 -0.59 -29.38
C ALA A 19 44.15 0.90 -29.39
N CYS A 20 42.95 1.25 -29.83
CA CYS A 20 42.32 2.51 -29.44
C CYS A 20 41.74 2.32 -28.05
N GLY A 21 42.38 2.94 -27.04
CA GLY A 21 41.75 3.19 -25.77
C GLY A 21 40.58 4.13 -26.00
N GLY A 22 39.37 3.58 -25.98
CA GLY A 22 38.15 4.33 -25.79
C GLY A 22 37.81 4.22 -24.29
N ASP A 23 37.78 5.36 -23.63
CA ASP A 23 37.08 5.47 -22.34
C ASP A 23 35.67 4.93 -22.53
N GLY A 24 35.48 3.71 -22.12
CA GLY A 24 34.15 3.17 -21.94
C GLY A 24 33.54 3.91 -20.79
N GLU A 25 32.64 4.85 -21.07
CA GLU A 25 31.63 5.24 -20.12
C GLU A 25 31.05 3.93 -19.55
N SER A 26 31.32 3.72 -18.29
CA SER A 26 30.60 2.76 -17.47
C SER A 26 29.15 3.18 -17.54
N SER A 27 28.37 2.60 -18.43
CA SER A 27 26.94 2.57 -18.28
C SER A 27 26.72 1.84 -16.95
N GLY A 28 26.56 2.62 -15.88
CA GLY A 28 26.19 2.10 -14.57
C GLY A 28 24.97 1.24 -14.80
N ASN A 29 25.08 -0.04 -14.48
CA ASN A 29 23.97 -0.96 -14.45
C ASN A 29 23.05 -0.42 -13.35
N SER A 30 22.05 0.40 -13.71
CA SER A 30 21.03 0.85 -12.77
C SER A 30 20.39 -0.42 -12.24
N LYS A 31 20.33 -0.56 -10.91
CA LYS A 31 19.61 -1.68 -10.31
C LYS A 31 18.14 -1.39 -10.41
N GLU A 32 17.40 -2.34 -10.92
CA GLU A 32 15.95 -2.33 -10.98
C GLU A 32 15.40 -2.66 -9.59
N LEU A 33 14.36 -1.93 -9.19
CA LEU A 33 13.61 -2.12 -7.95
C LEU A 33 12.12 -2.10 -8.30
N VAL A 34 11.45 -3.25 -8.20
CA VAL A 34 10.03 -3.39 -8.55
C VAL A 34 9.19 -3.28 -7.28
N VAL A 35 8.31 -2.28 -7.22
CA VAL A 35 7.47 -2.03 -6.04
C VAL A 35 5.99 -2.06 -6.41
N GLY A 36 5.24 -2.97 -5.78
CA GLY A 36 3.80 -3.04 -5.90
C GLY A 36 3.10 -2.01 -5.02
N ALA A 37 2.12 -1.28 -5.55
CA ALA A 37 1.44 -0.21 -4.81
C ALA A 37 -0.04 -0.14 -5.14
N SER A 38 -0.88 0.33 -4.20
CA SER A 38 -2.21 0.80 -4.54
C SER A 38 -2.12 2.06 -5.40
N ASN A 39 -3.15 2.31 -6.21
CA ASN A 39 -3.17 3.39 -7.18
C ASN A 39 -2.91 4.75 -6.50
N THR A 40 -3.80 5.18 -5.63
CA THR A 40 -3.73 6.43 -4.87
C THR A 40 -3.80 6.14 -3.36
N PRO A 41 -2.99 6.75 -2.51
CA PRO A 41 -1.92 7.72 -2.78
C PRO A 41 -0.56 7.06 -3.09
N HIS A 42 -0.42 5.75 -2.91
CA HIS A 42 0.86 5.04 -2.83
C HIS A 42 1.66 5.12 -4.13
N ALA A 43 1.06 4.78 -5.29
CA ALA A 43 1.77 4.87 -6.57
C ALA A 43 2.11 6.32 -6.93
N GLU A 44 1.25 7.29 -6.61
CA GLU A 44 1.53 8.70 -6.84
C GLU A 44 2.72 9.21 -6.02
N ILE A 45 2.83 8.75 -4.77
CA ILE A 45 4.00 9.02 -3.92
C ILE A 45 5.26 8.39 -4.53
N LEU A 46 5.19 7.15 -5.00
CA LEU A 46 6.31 6.46 -5.65
C LEU A 46 6.73 7.14 -6.96
N GLU A 47 5.80 7.66 -7.74
CA GLU A 47 6.13 8.44 -8.94
C GLU A 47 6.92 9.72 -8.59
N LYS A 48 6.64 10.34 -7.45
CA LYS A 48 7.41 11.47 -6.94
C LYS A 48 8.79 11.07 -6.42
N VAL A 49 8.92 9.85 -5.89
CA VAL A 49 10.17 9.25 -5.40
C VAL A 49 11.09 8.83 -6.54
N LYS A 50 10.54 8.35 -7.65
CA LYS A 50 11.26 7.77 -8.79
C LYS A 50 12.45 8.59 -9.27
N PRO A 51 12.33 9.89 -9.59
CA PRO A 51 13.48 10.69 -10.04
C PRO A 51 14.58 10.81 -8.97
N LEU A 52 14.23 10.81 -7.68
CA LEU A 52 15.19 10.89 -6.58
C LEU A 52 15.98 9.60 -6.40
N LEU A 53 15.39 8.45 -6.75
CA LEU A 53 16.09 7.16 -6.78
C LEU A 53 16.94 7.00 -8.04
N GLU A 54 16.49 7.52 -9.19
CA GLU A 54 17.27 7.55 -10.42
C GLU A 54 18.60 8.32 -10.25
N GLU A 55 18.59 9.44 -9.51
CA GLU A 55 19.82 10.17 -9.15
C GLU A 55 20.80 9.32 -8.33
N GLN A 56 20.31 8.31 -7.62
CA GLN A 56 21.11 7.35 -6.85
C GLN A 56 21.48 6.08 -7.65
N GLY A 57 21.09 6.02 -8.95
CA GLY A 57 21.35 4.89 -9.83
C GLY A 57 20.41 3.70 -9.59
N ILE A 58 19.23 3.93 -9.01
CA ILE A 58 18.18 2.93 -8.80
C ILE A 58 17.03 3.25 -9.78
N ASN A 59 16.66 2.27 -10.61
CA ASN A 59 15.50 2.36 -11.50
C ASN A 59 14.28 1.78 -10.79
N LEU A 60 13.35 2.64 -10.37
CA LEU A 60 12.11 2.21 -9.74
C LEU A 60 11.08 1.84 -10.81
N GLU A 61 10.58 0.61 -10.76
CA GLU A 61 9.41 0.15 -11.50
C GLU A 61 8.23 0.03 -10.53
N ILE A 62 7.07 0.56 -10.93
CA ILE A 62 5.88 0.65 -10.09
C ILE A 62 4.78 -0.19 -10.71
N GLU A 63 4.39 -1.25 -10.00
CA GLU A 63 3.25 -2.10 -10.36
C GLU A 63 2.02 -1.69 -9.55
N THR A 64 0.92 -1.31 -10.22
CA THR A 64 -0.28 -0.82 -9.55
C THR A 64 -1.34 -1.91 -9.39
N TYR A 65 -1.98 -1.92 -8.22
CA TYR A 65 -2.99 -2.89 -7.83
C TYR A 65 -4.30 -2.21 -7.38
N GLN A 66 -5.42 -2.87 -7.68
CA GLN A 66 -6.76 -2.40 -7.32
C GLN A 66 -7.36 -3.19 -6.14
N ASP A 67 -6.62 -4.16 -5.59
CA ASP A 67 -7.03 -5.00 -4.47
C ASP A 67 -5.88 -5.14 -3.45
N TYR A 68 -6.19 -5.73 -2.28
CA TYR A 68 -5.20 -5.93 -1.21
C TYR A 68 -4.62 -7.35 -1.16
N ILE A 69 -5.00 -8.24 -2.11
CA ILE A 69 -4.60 -9.65 -2.10
C ILE A 69 -3.37 -9.88 -2.98
N LEU A 70 -3.41 -9.35 -4.21
CA LEU A 70 -2.37 -9.60 -5.21
C LEU A 70 -1.00 -9.04 -4.82
N PRO A 71 -0.86 -7.83 -4.23
CA PRO A 71 0.47 -7.30 -3.90
C PRO A 71 1.28 -8.21 -2.97
N ASN A 72 0.63 -8.90 -2.03
CA ASN A 72 1.32 -9.84 -1.14
C ASN A 72 1.66 -11.17 -1.84
N LYS A 73 0.82 -11.63 -2.77
CA LYS A 73 1.11 -12.82 -3.57
C LYS A 73 2.30 -12.62 -4.50
N ASP A 74 2.36 -11.46 -5.15
CA ASP A 74 3.44 -11.13 -6.07
C ASP A 74 4.74 -10.83 -5.31
N LEU A 75 4.67 -10.31 -4.08
CA LEU A 75 5.83 -10.22 -3.19
C LEU A 75 6.33 -11.61 -2.77
N GLU A 76 5.43 -12.55 -2.44
CA GLU A 76 5.80 -13.92 -2.06
C GLU A 76 6.40 -14.69 -3.23
N SER A 77 5.89 -14.51 -4.46
CA SER A 77 6.44 -15.15 -5.65
C SER A 77 7.79 -14.58 -6.08
N GLY A 78 8.15 -13.39 -5.62
CA GLY A 78 9.35 -12.67 -6.00
C GLY A 78 9.19 -11.87 -7.31
N ASP A 79 7.95 -11.63 -7.75
CA ASP A 79 7.65 -10.73 -8.86
C ASP A 79 7.79 -9.25 -8.43
N LEU A 80 7.72 -8.99 -7.11
CA LEU A 80 8.00 -7.70 -6.49
C LEU A 80 9.19 -7.81 -5.52
N ASP A 81 9.99 -6.76 -5.44
CA ASP A 81 11.04 -6.58 -4.41
C ASP A 81 10.45 -6.05 -3.10
N ALA A 82 9.40 -5.24 -3.21
CA ALA A 82 8.67 -4.66 -2.07
C ALA A 82 7.22 -4.38 -2.44
N ASN A 83 6.37 -4.17 -1.44
CA ASN A 83 5.08 -3.54 -1.67
C ASN A 83 4.81 -2.37 -0.72
N TYR A 84 3.98 -1.44 -1.19
CA TYR A 84 3.57 -0.24 -0.49
C TYR A 84 2.07 -0.02 -0.70
N PHE A 85 1.25 -0.60 0.17
CA PHE A 85 -0.22 -0.53 0.10
C PHE A 85 -0.90 -0.86 1.43
N GLN A 86 -0.17 -1.46 2.38
CA GLN A 86 -0.72 -2.06 3.58
C GLN A 86 -0.18 -1.41 4.84
N HIS A 87 -0.99 -1.47 5.90
CA HIS A 87 -0.61 -1.04 7.24
C HIS A 87 -0.14 -2.22 8.11
N ILE A 88 0.51 -1.91 9.24
CA ILE A 88 1.12 -2.91 10.13
C ILE A 88 0.13 -4.01 10.54
N PRO A 89 -1.08 -3.74 11.08
CA PRO A 89 -1.99 -4.81 11.47
C PRO A 89 -2.45 -5.71 10.32
N TYR A 90 -2.56 -5.17 9.09
CA TYR A 90 -2.88 -5.99 7.92
C TYR A 90 -1.72 -6.91 7.55
N LEU A 91 -0.47 -6.42 7.54
CA LEU A 91 0.71 -7.27 7.33
C LEU A 91 0.77 -8.41 8.34
N GLU A 92 0.55 -8.11 9.62
CA GLU A 92 0.56 -9.12 10.69
C GLU A 92 -0.51 -10.19 10.50
N SER A 93 -1.74 -9.79 10.10
CA SER A 93 -2.80 -10.76 9.79
C SER A 93 -2.47 -11.61 8.57
N GLN A 94 -1.91 -11.02 7.52
CA GLN A 94 -1.53 -11.74 6.31
C GLN A 94 -0.40 -12.74 6.55
N ILE A 95 0.57 -12.41 7.41
CA ILE A 95 1.61 -13.35 7.86
C ILE A 95 0.97 -14.51 8.63
N ALA A 96 0.05 -14.23 9.55
CA ALA A 96 -0.60 -15.25 10.37
C ALA A 96 -1.49 -16.19 9.54
N ASP A 97 -2.24 -15.66 8.58
CA ASP A 97 -3.24 -16.39 7.81
C ASP A 97 -2.64 -17.18 6.65
N ASN A 98 -1.61 -16.64 5.99
CA ASN A 98 -1.02 -17.21 4.77
C ASN A 98 0.37 -17.83 5.00
N GLY A 99 1.02 -17.53 6.14
CA GLY A 99 2.37 -18.01 6.44
C GLY A 99 3.47 -17.30 5.67
N TYR A 100 3.22 -16.08 5.20
CA TYR A 100 4.22 -15.25 4.52
C TYR A 100 5.40 -14.95 5.43
N ASP A 101 6.60 -14.94 4.86
CA ASP A 101 7.85 -14.54 5.56
C ASP A 101 8.21 -13.10 5.19
N PHE A 102 7.34 -12.16 5.62
CA PHE A 102 7.49 -10.75 5.33
C PHE A 102 7.91 -9.94 6.56
N VAL A 103 8.57 -8.81 6.31
CA VAL A 103 8.95 -7.85 7.35
C VAL A 103 8.64 -6.43 6.92
N ASN A 104 8.42 -5.57 7.90
CA ASN A 104 8.27 -4.14 7.73
C ASN A 104 9.66 -3.48 7.61
N ALA A 105 10.00 -2.95 6.44
CA ALA A 105 11.24 -2.22 6.19
C ALA A 105 11.16 -0.74 6.61
N GLY A 106 9.95 -0.17 6.76
CA GLY A 106 9.78 1.21 7.22
C GLY A 106 8.34 1.71 7.12
N GLY A 107 7.88 2.42 8.17
CA GLY A 107 6.58 3.11 8.19
C GLY A 107 6.68 4.44 7.47
N ILE A 108 5.67 4.82 6.68
CA ILE A 108 5.71 5.99 5.81
C ILE A 108 4.63 7.00 6.16
N HIS A 109 3.35 6.58 6.21
CA HIS A 109 2.22 7.47 6.48
C HIS A 109 1.05 6.73 7.12
N ILE A 110 0.05 7.47 7.59
CA ILE A 110 -1.24 6.97 8.06
C ILE A 110 -2.32 7.49 7.12
N GLU A 111 -3.30 6.65 6.82
CA GLU A 111 -4.51 6.98 6.10
C GLU A 111 -5.71 6.80 7.05
N PRO A 112 -6.21 7.87 7.67
CA PRO A 112 -7.37 7.77 8.55
C PRO A 112 -8.60 7.25 7.79
N ILE A 113 -9.20 6.14 8.23
CA ILE A 113 -10.39 5.58 7.60
C ILE A 113 -11.61 6.47 7.86
N GLY A 114 -12.48 6.63 6.86
CA GLY A 114 -13.70 7.44 6.95
C GLY A 114 -14.98 6.62 7.01
N VAL A 115 -15.98 7.15 7.68
CA VAL A 115 -17.38 6.71 7.61
C VAL A 115 -18.13 7.64 6.68
N TYR A 116 -18.80 7.09 5.68
CA TYR A 116 -19.54 7.85 4.67
C TYR A 116 -21.01 7.50 4.69
N SER A 117 -21.85 8.49 4.47
CA SER A 117 -23.29 8.29 4.31
C SER A 117 -23.88 9.35 3.38
N LYS A 118 -24.75 8.94 2.46
CA LYS A 118 -25.56 9.87 1.66
C LYS A 118 -26.89 10.23 2.34
N LYS A 119 -27.23 9.51 3.42
CA LYS A 119 -28.49 9.63 4.14
C LYS A 119 -28.38 10.49 5.41
N TYR A 120 -27.24 10.42 6.10
CA TYR A 120 -27.01 11.06 7.39
C TYR A 120 -25.76 11.93 7.37
N LYS A 121 -25.71 12.94 8.23
CA LYS A 121 -24.61 13.92 8.28
C LYS A 121 -23.67 13.72 9.48
N SER A 122 -24.05 12.87 10.42
CA SER A 122 -23.21 12.50 11.55
C SER A 122 -23.59 11.09 12.05
N LEU A 123 -22.69 10.48 12.84
CA LEU A 123 -22.95 9.18 13.45
C LEU A 123 -24.13 9.20 14.45
N GLU A 124 -24.38 10.36 15.09
CA GLU A 124 -25.49 10.52 16.01
C GLU A 124 -26.86 10.45 15.30
N GLU A 125 -26.93 10.86 14.04
CA GLU A 125 -28.16 10.81 13.23
C GLU A 125 -28.53 9.41 12.76
N LEU A 126 -27.64 8.43 12.88
CA LEU A 126 -27.94 7.04 12.52
C LEU A 126 -29.14 6.52 13.34
N PRO A 127 -30.16 5.95 12.70
CA PRO A 127 -31.35 5.42 13.40
C PRO A 127 -31.02 4.14 14.19
N GLU A 128 -31.98 3.74 15.03
CA GLU A 128 -31.97 2.40 15.62
C GLU A 128 -32.05 1.34 14.50
N GLY A 129 -31.21 0.31 14.58
CA GLY A 129 -31.11 -0.75 13.57
C GLY A 129 -30.39 -0.32 12.28
N ALA A 130 -29.64 0.80 12.30
CA ALA A 130 -28.89 1.22 11.13
C ALA A 130 -27.88 0.16 10.68
N THR A 131 -27.81 -0.09 9.38
CA THR A 131 -26.86 -1.02 8.77
C THR A 131 -25.54 -0.30 8.44
N ILE A 132 -24.44 -0.77 9.00
CA ILE A 132 -23.10 -0.27 8.76
C ILE A 132 -22.32 -1.30 7.92
N LEU A 133 -21.93 -0.90 6.71
CA LEU A 133 -21.12 -1.72 5.83
C LEU A 133 -19.64 -1.52 6.16
N ILE A 134 -18.94 -2.62 6.38
CA ILE A 134 -17.48 -2.64 6.66
C ILE A 134 -16.80 -3.67 5.76
N SER A 135 -15.48 -3.59 5.59
CA SER A 135 -14.77 -4.60 4.81
C SER A 135 -14.73 -5.95 5.53
N ASN A 136 -14.57 -7.03 4.76
CA ASN A 136 -14.32 -8.37 5.30
C ASN A 136 -12.89 -8.53 5.87
N SER A 137 -12.07 -7.49 5.79
CA SER A 137 -10.73 -7.47 6.38
C SER A 137 -10.82 -7.30 7.90
N VAL A 138 -10.62 -8.38 8.64
CA VAL A 138 -10.62 -8.37 10.12
C VAL A 138 -9.61 -7.36 10.67
N ALA A 139 -8.50 -7.13 9.96
CA ALA A 139 -7.48 -6.15 10.35
C ALA A 139 -8.01 -4.70 10.39
N ASP A 140 -9.12 -4.39 9.69
CA ASP A 140 -9.76 -3.09 9.73
C ASP A 140 -10.87 -3.01 10.78
N HIS A 141 -11.43 -4.14 11.23
CA HIS A 141 -12.55 -4.13 12.19
C HIS A 141 -12.19 -3.39 13.47
N GLY A 142 -11.01 -3.62 14.02
CA GLY A 142 -10.57 -3.02 15.27
C GLY A 142 -10.55 -1.49 15.23
N ARG A 143 -10.09 -0.90 14.12
CA ARG A 143 -10.05 0.57 13.97
C ARG A 143 -11.44 1.17 13.86
N VAL A 144 -12.32 0.50 13.08
CA VAL A 144 -13.72 0.89 12.92
C VAL A 144 -14.47 0.85 14.24
N LEU A 145 -14.40 -0.28 14.95
CA LEU A 145 -15.09 -0.46 16.23
C LEU A 145 -14.56 0.49 17.30
N SER A 146 -13.25 0.76 17.32
CA SER A 146 -12.65 1.74 18.23
C SER A 146 -13.16 3.16 17.97
N MET A 147 -13.38 3.54 16.71
CA MET A 147 -13.95 4.83 16.37
C MET A 147 -15.41 4.93 16.83
N LEU A 148 -16.24 3.91 16.55
CA LEU A 148 -17.64 3.88 17.01
C LEU A 148 -17.77 3.86 18.55
N GLU A 149 -16.84 3.19 19.25
CA GLU A 149 -16.76 3.23 20.71
C GLU A 149 -16.39 4.61 21.22
N ALA A 150 -15.43 5.30 20.58
CA ALA A 150 -15.04 6.65 20.98
C ALA A 150 -16.20 7.66 20.82
N GLU A 151 -17.09 7.44 19.85
CA GLU A 151 -18.31 8.22 19.66
C GLU A 151 -19.50 7.74 20.54
N GLY A 152 -19.28 6.71 21.38
CA GLY A 152 -20.29 6.22 22.32
C GLY A 152 -21.43 5.43 21.67
N LEU A 153 -21.28 4.97 20.44
CA LEU A 153 -22.29 4.21 19.72
C LEU A 153 -22.31 2.74 20.08
N ILE A 154 -21.15 2.21 20.48
CA ILE A 154 -20.98 0.83 20.96
C ILE A 154 -20.05 0.81 22.16
N LYS A 155 -19.94 -0.33 22.82
CA LYS A 155 -18.88 -0.62 23.79
C LYS A 155 -18.29 -1.99 23.51
N LEU A 156 -16.96 -2.05 23.49
CA LEU A 156 -16.22 -3.30 23.38
C LEU A 156 -16.04 -3.94 24.76
N ALA A 157 -15.82 -5.24 24.80
CA ALA A 157 -15.55 -5.97 26.02
C ALA A 157 -14.23 -5.47 26.67
N ASP A 158 -14.22 -5.42 28.01
CA ASP A 158 -13.05 -4.97 28.75
C ASP A 158 -11.83 -5.86 28.46
N GLY A 159 -10.69 -5.24 28.14
CA GLY A 159 -9.42 -5.93 27.90
C GLY A 159 -9.24 -6.51 26.48
N VAL A 160 -10.16 -6.26 25.56
CA VAL A 160 -9.97 -6.59 24.14
C VAL A 160 -8.87 -5.72 23.55
N ASP A 161 -7.97 -6.34 22.80
CA ASP A 161 -7.00 -5.60 22.00
C ASP A 161 -7.74 -4.91 20.85
N LYS A 162 -7.68 -3.58 20.82
CA LYS A 162 -8.43 -2.77 19.87
C LYS A 162 -7.93 -2.93 18.42
N THR A 163 -6.74 -3.45 18.20
CA THR A 163 -6.22 -3.70 16.84
C THR A 163 -6.75 -5.01 16.24
N THR A 164 -7.26 -5.91 17.08
CA THR A 164 -7.79 -7.22 16.67
C THR A 164 -9.25 -7.42 17.07
N ALA A 165 -9.93 -6.36 17.55
CA ALA A 165 -11.34 -6.42 17.93
C ALA A 165 -12.23 -6.74 16.73
N GLU A 166 -13.22 -7.59 16.94
CA GLU A 166 -14.21 -7.98 15.96
C GLU A 166 -15.63 -7.60 16.42
N VAL A 167 -16.61 -7.62 15.53
CA VAL A 167 -18.03 -7.33 15.82
C VAL A 167 -18.56 -8.17 16.98
N LYS A 168 -18.10 -9.39 17.14
CA LYS A 168 -18.48 -10.30 18.26
C LYS A 168 -18.04 -9.79 19.64
N ASP A 169 -17.09 -8.85 19.70
CA ASP A 169 -16.56 -8.29 20.95
C ASP A 169 -17.36 -7.10 21.44
N ILE A 170 -18.40 -6.68 20.75
CA ILE A 170 -19.33 -5.65 21.15
C ILE A 170 -20.21 -6.18 22.29
N VAL A 171 -20.18 -5.52 23.47
CA VAL A 171 -20.98 -5.88 24.63
C VAL A 171 -22.15 -4.93 24.89
N GLU A 172 -22.08 -3.69 24.38
CA GLU A 172 -23.20 -2.74 24.40
C GLU A 172 -23.37 -2.14 22.98
N ASN A 173 -24.62 -2.11 22.51
CA ASN A 173 -25.00 -1.55 21.21
C ASN A 173 -26.37 -0.87 21.36
N PRO A 174 -26.43 0.32 21.96
CA PRO A 174 -27.69 0.98 22.34
C PRO A 174 -28.62 1.28 21.16
N LYS A 175 -28.06 1.47 19.96
CA LYS A 175 -28.83 1.71 18.73
C LYS A 175 -29.15 0.44 17.95
N ASN A 176 -28.76 -0.74 18.45
CA ASN A 176 -28.89 -2.00 17.72
C ASN A 176 -28.31 -1.94 16.29
N LEU A 177 -27.14 -1.30 16.13
CA LEU A 177 -26.48 -1.19 14.84
C LEU A 177 -26.19 -2.59 14.27
N GLU A 178 -26.46 -2.78 13.01
CA GLU A 178 -26.22 -4.02 12.29
C GLU A 178 -24.93 -3.84 11.45
N PHE A 179 -24.02 -4.81 11.53
CA PHE A 179 -22.74 -4.78 10.79
C PHE A 179 -22.77 -5.81 9.68
N ASP A 180 -22.56 -5.37 8.44
CA ASP A 180 -22.39 -6.25 7.30
C ASP A 180 -20.91 -6.16 6.84
N ALA A 181 -20.20 -7.28 6.98
CA ALA A 181 -18.76 -7.43 6.73
C ALA A 181 -18.47 -8.46 5.63
N GLU A 182 -19.38 -8.60 4.66
CA GLU A 182 -19.27 -9.63 3.61
C GLU A 182 -18.49 -9.15 2.37
N TYR A 183 -18.13 -7.87 2.29
CA TYR A 183 -17.58 -7.24 1.10
C TYR A 183 -16.07 -7.01 1.18
N GLU A 184 -15.39 -7.20 0.06
CA GLU A 184 -14.01 -6.72 -0.08
C GLU A 184 -13.97 -5.19 -0.02
N ALA A 185 -12.89 -4.63 0.55
CA ALA A 185 -12.76 -3.18 0.75
C ALA A 185 -12.92 -2.38 -0.54
N ALA A 186 -12.45 -2.90 -1.68
CA ALA A 186 -12.60 -2.28 -3.00
C ALA A 186 -14.06 -2.08 -3.45
N LEU A 187 -15.00 -2.87 -2.92
CA LEU A 187 -16.42 -2.77 -3.29
C LEU A 187 -17.19 -1.72 -2.49
N LEU A 188 -16.66 -1.27 -1.35
CA LEU A 188 -17.38 -0.39 -0.43
C LEU A 188 -17.71 0.98 -1.04
N VAL A 189 -16.86 1.51 -1.92
CA VAL A 189 -17.17 2.74 -2.68
C VAL A 189 -18.41 2.56 -3.53
N GLN A 190 -18.53 1.44 -4.25
CA GLN A 190 -19.69 1.18 -5.10
C GLN A 190 -20.96 1.03 -4.27
N LEU A 191 -20.88 0.39 -3.11
CA LEU A 191 -22.03 0.26 -2.19
C LEU A 191 -22.47 1.63 -1.67
N TYR A 192 -21.52 2.49 -1.31
CA TYR A 192 -21.80 3.88 -0.94
C TYR A 192 -22.45 4.67 -2.08
N GLU A 193 -21.94 4.54 -3.32
CA GLU A 193 -22.52 5.20 -4.49
C GLU A 193 -23.95 4.77 -4.78
N ASN A 194 -24.25 3.49 -4.56
CA ASN A 194 -25.56 2.89 -4.72
C ASN A 194 -26.51 3.17 -3.53
N GLU A 195 -26.07 3.92 -2.50
CA GLU A 195 -26.82 4.20 -1.27
C GLU A 195 -27.20 2.93 -0.47
N GLU A 196 -26.38 1.87 -0.59
CA GLU A 196 -26.54 0.66 0.18
C GLU A 196 -26.06 0.86 1.62
N GLY A 197 -26.74 0.21 2.57
CA GLY A 197 -26.54 0.46 4.00
C GLY A 197 -26.97 1.87 4.44
N ASP A 198 -26.73 2.20 5.67
CA ASP A 198 -26.96 3.53 6.25
C ASP A 198 -25.67 4.31 6.40
N ALA A 199 -24.57 3.60 6.66
CA ALA A 199 -23.21 4.12 6.64
C ALA A 199 -22.25 3.08 6.06
N VAL A 200 -21.20 3.54 5.41
CA VAL A 200 -20.17 2.70 4.78
C VAL A 200 -18.80 3.18 5.25
N LEU A 201 -17.98 2.26 5.75
CA LEU A 201 -16.59 2.59 6.10
C LEU A 201 -15.68 2.29 4.91
N ILE A 202 -15.03 3.32 4.43
CA ILE A 202 -14.20 3.23 3.23
C ILE A 202 -12.76 3.60 3.60
N ASN A 203 -11.83 2.72 3.23
CA ASN A 203 -10.39 2.99 3.35
C ASN A 203 -10.03 4.21 2.50
N SER A 204 -9.18 5.09 3.02
CA SER A 204 -8.93 6.40 2.41
C SER A 204 -8.35 6.33 1.01
N ASN A 205 -7.50 5.34 0.70
CA ASN A 205 -7.00 5.14 -0.65
C ASN A 205 -8.14 4.92 -1.67
N TYR A 206 -9.14 4.09 -1.34
CA TYR A 206 -10.29 3.87 -2.22
C TYR A 206 -11.22 5.08 -2.28
N ALA A 207 -11.39 5.79 -1.16
CA ALA A 207 -12.17 7.03 -1.14
C ALA A 207 -11.54 8.11 -2.03
N ILE A 208 -10.24 8.34 -1.91
CA ILE A 208 -9.48 9.32 -2.71
C ILE A 208 -9.49 8.93 -4.19
N ASP A 209 -9.26 7.66 -4.51
CA ASP A 209 -9.28 7.14 -5.91
C ASP A 209 -10.66 7.33 -6.56
N ALA A 210 -11.73 7.28 -5.77
CA ALA A 210 -13.10 7.57 -6.21
C ALA A 210 -13.44 9.08 -6.25
N GLY A 211 -12.50 9.96 -5.90
CA GLY A 211 -12.70 11.41 -5.89
C GLY A 211 -13.41 11.94 -4.65
N LEU A 212 -13.54 11.15 -3.58
CA LEU A 212 -14.02 11.62 -2.29
C LEU A 212 -12.88 12.28 -1.50
N ASN A 213 -13.18 13.34 -0.78
CA ASN A 213 -12.28 13.91 0.20
C ASN A 213 -12.58 13.33 1.59
N PRO A 214 -11.70 12.48 2.18
CA PRO A 214 -11.96 11.87 3.48
C PRO A 214 -12.26 12.88 4.61
N LEU A 215 -11.68 14.08 4.54
CA LEU A 215 -11.88 15.13 5.57
C LEU A 215 -13.20 15.89 5.42
N GLU A 216 -13.74 15.99 4.19
CA GLU A 216 -14.90 16.83 3.88
C GLU A 216 -16.18 16.01 3.63
N ASP A 217 -16.04 14.82 3.01
CA ASP A 217 -17.17 14.00 2.59
C ASP A 217 -17.55 12.91 3.61
N SER A 218 -16.67 12.60 4.57
CA SER A 218 -16.99 11.65 5.63
C SER A 218 -17.88 12.28 6.72
N ILE A 219 -18.74 11.49 7.32
CA ILE A 219 -19.54 11.88 8.50
C ILE A 219 -18.79 11.64 9.82
N ALA A 220 -17.72 10.86 9.77
CA ALA A 220 -16.73 10.66 10.83
C ALA A 220 -15.42 10.16 10.21
N ILE A 221 -14.29 10.49 10.84
CA ILE A 221 -12.97 10.07 10.40
C ILE A 221 -12.13 9.62 11.59
N GLU A 222 -11.28 8.62 11.37
CA GLU A 222 -10.32 8.13 12.35
C GLU A 222 -9.30 9.22 12.72
N LYS A 223 -8.75 9.15 13.94
CA LYS A 223 -7.68 10.05 14.35
C LYS A 223 -6.35 9.66 13.72
N SER A 224 -5.52 10.66 13.38
CA SER A 224 -4.23 10.46 12.73
C SER A 224 -3.10 9.94 13.65
N ASP A 225 -3.38 9.67 14.93
CA ASP A 225 -2.44 9.08 15.90
C ASP A 225 -2.65 7.57 16.09
N SER A 226 -3.18 6.91 15.07
CA SER A 226 -3.53 5.49 15.08
C SER A 226 -2.33 4.58 14.79
N PRO A 227 -2.38 3.28 15.18
CA PRO A 227 -1.32 2.32 14.90
C PRO A 227 -1.28 1.83 13.43
N TYR A 228 -2.23 2.24 12.60
CA TYR A 228 -2.40 1.76 11.23
C TYR A 228 -1.49 2.49 10.24
N VAL A 229 -0.18 2.43 10.53
CA VAL A 229 0.87 3.02 9.69
C VAL A 229 1.04 2.19 8.42
N ASN A 230 0.94 2.83 7.26
CA ASN A 230 1.29 2.25 5.96
C ASN A 230 2.79 2.12 5.83
N ILE A 231 3.24 0.98 5.31
CA ILE A 231 4.63 0.52 5.37
C ILE A 231 5.16 0.08 4.01
N ILE A 232 6.47 0.04 3.90
CA ILE A 232 7.17 -0.77 2.90
C ILE A 232 7.33 -2.17 3.48
N ALA A 233 6.71 -3.17 2.86
CA ALA A 233 6.89 -4.57 3.21
C ALA A 233 7.79 -5.27 2.20
N VAL A 234 8.64 -6.17 2.69
CA VAL A 234 9.60 -6.95 1.89
C VAL A 234 9.64 -8.40 2.40
N GLN A 235 10.17 -9.32 1.61
CA GLN A 235 10.51 -10.66 2.12
C GLN A 235 11.59 -10.55 3.18
N ALA A 236 11.52 -11.36 4.24
CA ALA A 236 12.47 -11.38 5.34
C ALA A 236 13.91 -11.59 4.84
N GLY A 237 14.83 -10.78 5.34
CA GLY A 237 16.23 -10.76 4.92
C GLY A 237 16.52 -9.74 3.81
N ASN A 238 15.51 -9.12 3.21
CA ASN A 238 15.67 -8.07 2.19
C ASN A 238 15.57 -6.64 2.76
N GLU A 239 15.16 -6.48 4.02
CA GLU A 239 15.02 -5.17 4.68
C GLU A 239 16.32 -4.37 4.75
N ASP A 240 17.45 -5.06 4.70
CA ASP A 240 18.78 -4.49 4.73
C ASP A 240 19.37 -4.21 3.34
N ASN A 241 18.68 -4.58 2.26
CA ASN A 241 19.12 -4.30 0.89
C ASN A 241 19.28 -2.80 0.68
N LYS A 242 20.33 -2.44 -0.07
CA LYS A 242 20.70 -1.03 -0.28
C LYS A 242 19.58 -0.26 -0.99
N GLU A 243 18.94 -0.88 -1.95
CA GLU A 243 17.86 -0.29 -2.74
C GLU A 243 16.60 -0.05 -1.89
N ILE A 244 16.24 -1.01 -1.02
CA ILE A 244 15.13 -0.89 -0.07
C ILE A 244 15.40 0.23 0.94
N LYS A 245 16.61 0.29 1.50
CA LYS A 245 17.00 1.39 2.41
C LYS A 245 16.94 2.75 1.74
N ALA A 246 17.40 2.86 0.50
CA ALA A 246 17.32 4.10 -0.27
C ALA A 246 15.85 4.50 -0.52
N LEU A 247 14.98 3.54 -0.88
CA LEU A 247 13.55 3.78 -1.05
C LEU A 247 12.93 4.35 0.23
N VAL A 248 13.14 3.69 1.38
CA VAL A 248 12.59 4.13 2.67
C VAL A 248 13.16 5.50 3.08
N GLU A 249 14.46 5.74 2.87
CA GLU A 249 15.09 7.04 3.17
C GLU A 249 14.49 8.16 2.32
N VAL A 250 14.31 7.95 1.02
CA VAL A 250 13.70 8.94 0.12
C VAL A 250 12.25 9.19 0.49
N LEU A 251 11.45 8.14 0.74
CA LEU A 251 10.06 8.26 1.19
C LEU A 251 9.92 9.07 2.49
N LYS A 252 10.90 8.96 3.39
CA LYS A 252 10.96 9.72 4.66
C LYS A 252 11.65 11.08 4.54
N SER A 253 12.14 11.45 3.37
CA SER A 253 12.76 12.74 3.15
C SER A 253 11.75 13.87 3.36
N LYS A 254 12.26 15.06 3.74
CA LYS A 254 11.39 16.23 3.93
C LYS A 254 10.63 16.59 2.66
N GLU A 255 11.23 16.42 1.50
CA GLU A 255 10.61 16.72 0.20
C GLU A 255 9.36 15.88 -0.02
N ILE A 256 9.46 14.57 0.19
CA ILE A 256 8.32 13.66 0.00
C ILE A 256 7.27 13.84 1.10
N GLN A 257 7.68 14.06 2.33
CA GLN A 257 6.76 14.30 3.45
C GLN A 257 5.96 15.60 3.26
N ASP A 258 6.62 16.67 2.78
CA ASP A 258 5.95 17.94 2.44
C ASP A 258 4.97 17.72 1.26
N PHE A 259 5.38 16.99 0.22
CA PHE A 259 4.51 16.65 -0.92
C PHE A 259 3.23 15.91 -0.46
N ILE A 260 3.36 14.91 0.41
CA ILE A 260 2.21 14.18 0.95
C ILE A 260 1.23 15.13 1.66
N LEU A 261 1.75 16.06 2.47
CA LEU A 261 0.90 17.04 3.19
C LEU A 261 0.27 18.06 2.26
N GLU A 262 0.98 18.49 1.22
CA GLU A 262 0.47 19.46 0.25
C GLU A 262 -0.61 18.88 -0.65
N GLU A 263 -0.45 17.60 -1.06
CA GLU A 263 -1.37 16.96 -2.00
C GLU A 263 -2.67 16.51 -1.32
N TRP A 264 -2.58 15.88 -0.13
CA TRP A 264 -3.77 15.30 0.52
C TRP A 264 -4.23 16.00 1.79
N GLY A 265 -3.56 17.07 2.23
CA GLY A 265 -4.04 18.01 3.25
C GLY A 265 -4.41 17.42 4.61
N GLY A 266 -3.92 16.21 4.95
CA GLY A 266 -4.22 15.51 6.20
C GLY A 266 -5.13 14.30 6.03
N SER A 267 -5.66 14.02 4.83
CA SER A 267 -6.26 12.72 4.48
C SER A 267 -5.20 11.63 4.41
N VAL A 268 -3.96 12.02 4.16
CA VAL A 268 -2.75 11.18 4.23
C VAL A 268 -1.74 11.90 5.11
N VAL A 269 -1.32 11.27 6.19
CA VAL A 269 -0.50 11.92 7.24
C VAL A 269 0.86 11.24 7.35
N PRO A 270 1.96 11.92 6.98
CA PRO A 270 3.30 11.36 7.13
C PRO A 270 3.64 10.97 8.57
N VAL A 271 4.38 9.86 8.76
CA VAL A 271 4.94 9.48 10.05
C VAL A 271 6.45 9.76 10.12
N LYS A 272 6.93 10.11 11.31
CA LYS A 272 8.34 10.50 11.54
C LYS A 272 9.24 9.29 11.73
#